data_7de38bad701d93e71b9842f9bdd0b90b
#
_entry.id   7de38bad701d93e71b9842f9bdd0b90b
#
_cell.length_a   1.000
_cell.length_b   1.000
_cell.length_c   1.000
_cell.angle_alpha   90.00
_cell.angle_beta   90.00
_cell.angle_gamma   90.00
#
_symmetry.space_group_name_H-M   'P 1'
#
loop_
_entity.id
_entity.type
_entity.pdbx_description
1 polymer ?
#
loop_
_entity_poly.entity_id
_entity_poly.type
_entity_poly.pdbx_seq_one_letter_code
_entity_poly.pdbx_strand_id
1 'polypeptide(L)'
;IDLHGSYIMPGLVNLHVHLAGNGKPSAKPRDNAALVRKILSNGLTRAVAYRLVCSYAKLELLGGVTTIRTVGGIADFDTRCRDDAAAGKLLAPRILAANEGISVPGGHMAGSVAVAAHNNAEALAQLRKASGQKVDLVKLMITGGVLDATEKGTPGELKMKPEMVKAVCAEAHRLG
;
A
#
# COMPACT_ATOMS: atom_id res chain seq x y z
N ILE A 1 16.96 25.46 22.90
CA ILE A 1 16.53 24.20 23.53
C ILE A 1 17.79 23.46 23.95
N ASP A 2 17.95 23.18 25.23
CA ASP A 2 19.05 22.34 25.72
C ASP A 2 18.69 20.86 25.48
N LEU A 3 19.56 20.16 24.77
CA LEU A 3 19.36 18.73 24.47
C LEU A 3 20.12 17.81 25.42
N HIS A 4 20.74 18.37 26.47
CA HIS A 4 21.51 17.63 27.50
C HIS A 4 22.52 16.63 26.86
N GLY A 5 23.23 17.07 25.81
CA GLY A 5 24.20 16.25 25.06
C GLY A 5 23.63 15.29 24.04
N SER A 6 22.30 15.29 23.81
CA SER A 6 21.67 14.50 22.76
C SER A 6 21.84 15.16 21.40
N TYR A 7 21.81 14.33 20.34
CA TYR A 7 21.86 14.81 18.96
C TYR A 7 20.44 14.95 18.39
N ILE A 8 20.28 15.87 17.45
CA ILE A 8 19.05 16.04 16.68
C ILE A 8 19.34 15.79 15.19
N MET A 9 18.43 15.15 14.53
CA MET A 9 18.51 14.91 13.09
C MET A 9 17.11 15.12 12.47
N PRO A 10 17.02 15.39 11.15
CA PRO A 10 15.74 15.35 10.44
C PRO A 10 15.07 13.99 10.60
N GLY A 11 13.73 13.98 10.63
CA GLY A 11 12.99 12.72 10.66
C GLY A 11 13.25 11.86 9.42
N LEU A 12 13.24 10.56 9.60
CA LEU A 12 13.47 9.59 8.52
C LEU A 12 12.31 9.59 7.53
N VAL A 13 12.61 9.25 6.27
CA VAL A 13 11.64 9.09 5.20
C VAL A 13 11.64 7.64 4.74
N ASN A 14 10.48 6.96 4.82
CA ASN A 14 10.31 5.58 4.32
C ASN A 14 9.43 5.60 3.07
N LEU A 15 10.03 5.34 1.91
CA LEU A 15 9.35 5.41 0.61
C LEU A 15 8.70 4.11 0.16
N HIS A 16 8.71 3.05 0.98
CA HIS A 16 8.08 1.77 0.64
C HIS A 16 7.44 1.13 1.88
N VAL A 17 6.17 1.44 2.10
CA VAL A 17 5.42 0.97 3.28
C VAL A 17 4.12 0.29 2.85
N HIS A 18 3.77 -0.78 3.56
CA HIS A 18 2.45 -1.42 3.51
C HIS A 18 1.84 -1.38 4.92
N LEU A 19 0.90 -0.49 5.15
CA LEU A 19 0.20 -0.38 6.44
C LEU A 19 -0.80 -1.52 6.70
N ALA A 20 -0.92 -2.47 5.76
CA ALA A 20 -1.76 -3.65 5.87
C ALA A 20 -1.22 -4.73 6.82
N GLY A 21 0.00 -4.57 7.32
CA GLY A 21 0.65 -5.54 8.20
C GLY A 21 1.70 -4.90 9.11
N ASN A 22 2.17 -5.68 10.09
CA ASN A 22 3.15 -5.24 11.08
C ASN A 22 4.59 -5.63 10.75
N GLY A 23 4.85 -6.11 9.53
CA GLY A 23 6.19 -6.54 9.09
C GLY A 23 6.73 -7.81 9.75
N LYS A 24 6.00 -8.42 10.69
CA LYS A 24 6.47 -9.64 11.37
C LYS A 24 6.26 -10.86 10.47
N PRO A 25 7.27 -11.73 10.30
CA PRO A 25 7.13 -12.98 9.57
C PRO A 25 6.01 -13.84 10.16
N SER A 26 5.21 -14.47 9.30
CA SER A 26 4.23 -15.47 9.72
C SER A 26 4.85 -16.86 9.65
N ALA A 27 4.75 -17.63 10.73
CA ALA A 27 5.21 -19.02 10.77
C ALA A 27 4.36 -19.96 9.89
N LYS A 28 3.16 -19.54 9.50
CA LYS A 28 2.24 -20.33 8.66
C LYS A 28 1.85 -19.57 7.41
N PRO A 29 1.78 -20.24 6.25
CA PRO A 29 1.19 -19.67 5.04
C PRO A 29 -0.22 -19.15 5.33
N ARG A 30 -0.56 -17.98 4.80
CA ARG A 30 -1.90 -17.38 4.94
C ARG A 30 -2.42 -17.00 3.56
N ASP A 31 -3.69 -17.29 3.32
CA ASP A 31 -4.41 -16.70 2.18
C ASP A 31 -4.79 -15.26 2.54
N ASN A 32 -3.88 -14.33 2.18
CA ASN A 32 -4.07 -12.91 2.45
C ASN A 32 -5.27 -12.35 1.65
N ALA A 33 -5.55 -12.89 0.47
CA ALA A 33 -6.70 -12.46 -0.33
C ALA A 33 -8.02 -12.83 0.34
N ALA A 34 -8.15 -14.06 0.86
CA ALA A 34 -9.32 -14.47 1.63
C ALA A 34 -9.48 -13.65 2.92
N LEU A 35 -8.35 -13.33 3.60
CA LEU A 35 -8.37 -12.49 4.79
C LEU A 35 -8.89 -11.07 4.47
N VAL A 36 -8.41 -10.44 3.42
CA VAL A 36 -8.85 -9.10 3.01
C VAL A 36 -10.34 -9.13 2.63
N ARG A 37 -10.81 -10.12 1.86
CA ARG A 37 -12.24 -10.28 1.57
C ARG A 37 -13.07 -10.36 2.85
N LYS A 38 -12.64 -11.14 3.85
CA LYS A 38 -13.31 -11.26 5.15
C LYS A 38 -13.31 -9.93 5.92
N ILE A 39 -12.20 -9.21 5.93
CA ILE A 39 -12.10 -7.88 6.57
C ILE A 39 -13.11 -6.91 5.95
N LEU A 40 -13.24 -6.91 4.63
CA LEU A 40 -14.11 -5.99 3.91
C LEU A 40 -15.58 -6.40 3.88
N SER A 41 -15.92 -7.62 4.32
CA SER A 41 -17.28 -8.17 4.24
C SER A 41 -18.29 -7.53 5.20
N ASN A 42 -17.84 -6.89 6.27
CA ASN A 42 -18.73 -6.16 7.18
C ASN A 42 -18.07 -4.92 7.80
N GLY A 43 -18.90 -4.00 8.30
CA GLY A 43 -18.45 -2.73 8.82
C GLY A 43 -17.60 -2.83 10.10
N LEU A 44 -17.84 -3.82 10.94
CA LEU A 44 -17.10 -3.98 12.20
C LEU A 44 -15.66 -4.43 11.93
N THR A 45 -15.48 -5.49 11.14
CA THR A 45 -14.13 -5.97 10.77
C THR A 45 -13.35 -4.93 9.99
N ARG A 46 -14.02 -4.16 9.10
CA ARG A 46 -13.44 -3.04 8.38
C ARG A 46 -12.96 -1.93 9.35
N ALA A 47 -13.76 -1.57 10.36
CA ALA A 47 -13.39 -0.57 11.35
C ALA A 47 -12.20 -1.02 12.22
N VAL A 48 -12.18 -2.29 12.65
CA VAL A 48 -11.07 -2.86 13.41
C VAL A 48 -9.78 -2.85 12.57
N ALA A 49 -9.84 -3.31 11.32
CA ALA A 49 -8.68 -3.31 10.43
C ALA A 49 -8.15 -1.89 10.15
N TYR A 50 -9.04 -0.91 9.96
CA TYR A 50 -8.63 0.48 9.82
C TYR A 50 -7.89 1.01 11.06
N ARG A 51 -8.36 0.69 12.26
CA ARG A 51 -7.66 1.06 13.51
C ARG A 51 -6.26 0.42 13.59
N LEU A 52 -6.10 -0.81 13.12
CA LEU A 52 -4.78 -1.46 13.03
C LEU A 52 -3.87 -0.72 12.04
N VAL A 53 -4.35 -0.36 10.87
CA VAL A 53 -3.60 0.46 9.88
C VAL A 53 -3.11 1.76 10.53
N CYS A 54 -3.99 2.49 11.23
CA CYS A 54 -3.62 3.70 11.96
C CYS A 54 -2.55 3.43 13.05
N SER A 55 -2.65 2.30 13.74
CA SER A 55 -1.66 1.93 14.76
C SER A 55 -0.29 1.65 14.17
N TYR A 56 -0.23 1.03 12.98
CA TYR A 56 1.03 0.79 12.27
C TYR A 56 1.66 2.09 11.76
N ALA A 57 0.86 3.02 11.25
CA ALA A 57 1.34 4.36 10.88
C ALA A 57 1.93 5.11 12.11
N LYS A 58 1.27 5.00 13.28
CA LYS A 58 1.80 5.56 14.52
C LYS A 58 3.14 4.92 14.93
N LEU A 59 3.32 3.61 14.75
CA LEU A 59 4.57 2.93 15.05
C LEU A 59 5.72 3.41 14.16
N GLU A 60 5.48 3.69 12.87
CA GLU A 60 6.47 4.32 11.98
C GLU A 60 6.95 5.66 12.56
N LEU A 61 6.01 6.52 12.98
CA LEU A 61 6.34 7.82 13.59
C LEU A 61 7.13 7.66 14.88
N LEU A 62 6.74 6.75 15.76
CA LEU A 62 7.45 6.48 17.01
C LEU A 62 8.84 5.87 16.78
N GLY A 63 9.07 5.23 15.64
CA GLY A 63 10.38 4.78 15.17
C GLY A 63 11.25 5.89 14.57
N GLY A 64 10.79 7.15 14.57
CA GLY A 64 11.52 8.28 14.00
C GLY A 64 11.26 8.53 12.51
N VAL A 65 10.33 7.79 11.88
CA VAL A 65 9.94 7.99 10.48
C VAL A 65 8.84 9.03 10.42
N THR A 66 9.14 10.22 9.93
CA THR A 66 8.21 11.36 9.89
C THR A 66 7.48 11.52 8.54
N THR A 67 7.90 10.80 7.52
CA THR A 67 7.23 10.76 6.21
C THR A 67 7.26 9.33 5.67
N ILE A 68 6.10 8.84 5.21
CA ILE A 68 5.97 7.53 4.57
C ILE A 68 5.30 7.65 3.21
N ARG A 69 5.66 6.73 2.30
CA ARG A 69 4.94 6.50 1.05
C ARG A 69 4.38 5.09 1.07
N THR A 70 3.05 4.95 1.09
CA THR A 70 2.42 3.64 0.95
C THR A 70 2.39 3.21 -0.51
N VAL A 71 2.56 1.91 -0.75
CA VAL A 71 2.70 1.34 -2.10
C VAL A 71 1.89 0.06 -2.26
N GLY A 72 0.69 0.07 -1.76
CA GLY A 72 -0.29 -1.01 -1.74
C GLY A 72 -0.91 -1.16 -0.37
N GLY A 73 -2.22 -1.09 -0.29
CA GLY A 73 -2.99 -1.09 0.95
C GLY A 73 -4.34 -1.80 0.80
N ILE A 74 -5.16 -1.72 1.82
CA ILE A 74 -6.51 -2.32 1.85
C ILE A 74 -7.54 -1.24 1.55
N ALA A 75 -8.26 -1.37 0.45
CA ALA A 75 -9.32 -0.44 0.05
C ALA A 75 -8.83 1.04 0.05
N ASP A 76 -9.50 1.91 0.79
CA ASP A 76 -9.23 3.35 0.94
C ASP A 76 -8.51 3.71 2.25
N PHE A 77 -7.92 2.73 2.94
CA PHE A 77 -7.41 2.95 4.29
C PHE A 77 -6.22 3.88 4.36
N ASP A 78 -5.35 3.88 3.35
CA ASP A 78 -4.16 4.73 3.34
C ASP A 78 -4.54 6.22 3.18
N THR A 79 -5.41 6.55 2.23
CA THR A 79 -5.90 7.93 2.03
C THR A 79 -6.70 8.41 3.23
N ARG A 80 -7.55 7.56 3.80
CA ARG A 80 -8.29 7.87 5.02
C ARG A 80 -7.36 8.11 6.21
N CYS A 81 -6.31 7.28 6.39
CA CYS A 81 -5.31 7.46 7.44
C CYS A 81 -4.56 8.78 7.26
N ARG A 82 -4.16 9.11 6.02
CA ARG A 82 -3.56 10.41 5.66
C ARG A 82 -4.45 11.57 6.06
N ASP A 83 -5.71 11.52 5.67
CA ASP A 83 -6.67 12.61 5.88
C ASP A 83 -7.03 12.77 7.37
N ASP A 84 -7.19 11.68 8.10
CA ASP A 84 -7.41 11.71 9.56
C ASP A 84 -6.18 12.22 10.30
N ALA A 85 -4.97 11.91 9.83
CA ALA A 85 -3.73 12.47 10.39
C ALA A 85 -3.61 13.98 10.12
N ALA A 86 -3.88 14.40 8.89
CA ALA A 86 -3.87 15.81 8.50
C ALA A 86 -4.93 16.64 9.28
N ALA A 87 -6.06 16.02 9.63
CA ALA A 87 -7.10 16.61 10.46
C ALA A 87 -6.79 16.58 11.97
N GLY A 88 -5.63 16.07 12.39
CA GLY A 88 -5.25 15.96 13.81
C GLY A 88 -6.01 14.91 14.62
N LYS A 89 -6.77 14.02 13.95
CA LYS A 89 -7.54 12.98 14.64
C LYS A 89 -6.71 11.78 15.08
N LEU A 90 -5.52 11.61 14.50
CA LEU A 90 -4.58 10.57 14.88
C LEU A 90 -3.13 11.05 14.73
N LEU A 91 -2.24 10.45 15.53
CA LEU A 91 -0.81 10.69 15.44
C LEU A 91 -0.19 9.72 14.44
N ALA A 92 0.31 10.26 13.31
CA ALA A 92 0.96 9.51 12.26
C ALA A 92 2.01 10.38 11.54
N PRO A 93 2.93 9.79 10.74
CA PRO A 93 3.79 10.53 9.85
C PRO A 93 2.98 11.27 8.76
N ARG A 94 3.63 12.15 8.01
CA ARG A 94 3.12 12.57 6.71
C ARG A 94 2.99 11.34 5.80
N ILE A 95 1.83 11.14 5.19
CA ILE A 95 1.56 9.98 4.35
C ILE A 95 1.37 10.43 2.89
N LEU A 96 2.11 9.79 1.98
CA LEU A 96 1.81 9.79 0.55
C LEU A 96 1.11 8.45 0.25
N ALA A 97 -0.17 8.50 -0.08
CA ALA A 97 -1.05 7.34 -0.10
C ALA A 97 -1.28 6.80 -1.51
N ALA A 98 -1.12 5.47 -1.69
CA ALA A 98 -1.44 4.78 -2.93
C ALA A 98 -2.76 3.99 -2.88
N ASN A 99 -3.25 3.61 -1.69
CA ASN A 99 -4.32 2.63 -1.52
C ASN A 99 -4.00 1.29 -2.21
N GLU A 100 -4.99 0.62 -2.80
CA GLU A 100 -4.78 -0.65 -3.51
C GLU A 100 -3.86 -0.46 -4.73
N GLY A 101 -2.80 -1.26 -4.82
CA GLY A 101 -1.98 -1.34 -6.02
C GLY A 101 -2.70 -2.01 -7.18
N ILE A 102 -2.07 -2.00 -8.35
CA ILE A 102 -2.52 -2.72 -9.56
C ILE A 102 -1.52 -3.84 -9.83
N SER A 103 -2.01 -5.06 -9.85
CA SER A 103 -1.29 -6.27 -10.19
C SER A 103 -2.02 -7.02 -11.31
N VAL A 104 -1.58 -8.22 -11.63
CA VAL A 104 -2.24 -9.13 -12.57
C VAL A 104 -2.54 -10.46 -11.90
N PRO A 105 -3.42 -11.32 -12.44
CA PRO A 105 -3.62 -12.66 -11.90
C PRO A 105 -2.30 -13.43 -11.75
N GLY A 106 -2.04 -14.00 -10.57
CA GLY A 106 -0.77 -14.66 -10.25
C GLY A 106 0.43 -13.70 -10.06
N GLY A 107 0.20 -12.40 -10.11
CA GLY A 107 1.22 -11.38 -9.83
C GLY A 107 1.35 -11.07 -8.33
N HIS A 108 2.37 -10.26 -8.01
CA HIS A 108 2.68 -9.92 -6.62
C HIS A 108 1.50 -9.32 -5.87
N MET A 109 1.17 -9.88 -4.72
CA MET A 109 0.14 -9.43 -3.78
C MET A 109 -1.27 -9.26 -4.39
N ALA A 110 -1.54 -9.89 -5.55
CA ALA A 110 -2.82 -9.86 -6.22
C ALA A 110 -3.96 -10.36 -5.31
N GLY A 111 -5.05 -9.59 -5.24
CA GLY A 111 -6.21 -9.90 -4.39
C GLY A 111 -6.04 -9.59 -2.90
N SER A 112 -4.88 -9.08 -2.46
CA SER A 112 -4.65 -8.63 -1.08
C SER A 112 -4.51 -7.11 -0.97
N VAL A 113 -3.31 -6.57 -1.17
CA VAL A 113 -3.06 -5.12 -1.17
C VAL A 113 -2.95 -4.55 -2.58
N ALA A 114 -3.24 -5.37 -3.60
CA ALA A 114 -3.35 -4.97 -4.99
C ALA A 114 -4.52 -5.69 -5.67
N VAL A 115 -5.19 -5.00 -6.59
CA VAL A 115 -6.22 -5.56 -7.45
C VAL A 115 -5.57 -6.35 -8.59
N ALA A 116 -6.07 -7.54 -8.89
CA ALA A 116 -5.65 -8.33 -10.05
C ALA A 116 -6.43 -7.87 -11.29
N ALA A 117 -5.79 -7.10 -12.17
CA ALA A 117 -6.37 -6.67 -13.45
C ALA A 117 -6.05 -7.67 -14.55
N HIS A 118 -7.07 -8.23 -15.21
CA HIS A 118 -6.92 -9.21 -16.28
C HIS A 118 -6.58 -8.57 -17.64
N ASN A 119 -6.88 -7.29 -17.81
CA ASN A 119 -6.68 -6.54 -19.03
C ASN A 119 -6.51 -5.04 -18.77
N ASN A 120 -6.16 -4.28 -19.82
CA ASN A 120 -5.94 -2.84 -19.72
C ASN A 120 -7.18 -2.09 -19.23
N ALA A 121 -8.38 -2.50 -19.63
CA ALA A 121 -9.62 -1.83 -19.23
C ALA A 121 -9.83 -1.92 -17.70
N GLU A 122 -9.60 -3.09 -17.12
CA GLU A 122 -9.68 -3.29 -15.65
C GLU A 122 -8.58 -2.51 -14.91
N ALA A 123 -7.35 -2.50 -15.42
CA ALA A 123 -6.26 -1.73 -14.85
C ALA A 123 -6.56 -0.22 -14.84
N LEU A 124 -7.07 0.31 -15.96
CA LEU A 124 -7.49 1.70 -16.07
C LEU A 124 -8.71 2.03 -15.20
N ALA A 125 -9.65 1.10 -15.05
CA ALA A 125 -10.78 1.27 -14.13
C ALA A 125 -10.32 1.37 -12.68
N GLN A 126 -9.36 0.53 -12.26
CA GLN A 126 -8.77 0.61 -10.92
C GLN A 126 -7.99 1.91 -10.73
N LEU A 127 -7.23 2.35 -11.73
CA LEU A 127 -6.54 3.65 -11.69
C LEU A 127 -7.54 4.81 -11.48
N ARG A 128 -8.64 4.85 -12.23
CA ARG A 128 -9.65 5.90 -12.09
C ARG A 128 -10.36 5.85 -10.74
N LYS A 129 -10.59 4.66 -10.19
CA LYS A 129 -11.08 4.47 -8.82
C LYS A 129 -10.11 5.09 -7.82
N ALA A 130 -8.81 4.79 -7.93
CA ALA A 130 -7.77 5.34 -7.07
C ALA A 130 -7.69 6.87 -7.17
N SER A 131 -7.73 7.43 -8.39
CA SER A 131 -7.81 8.88 -8.62
C SER A 131 -9.04 9.50 -7.94
N GLY A 132 -10.21 8.88 -8.04
CA GLY A 132 -11.42 9.32 -7.32
C GLY A 132 -11.28 9.27 -5.79
N GLN A 133 -10.41 8.42 -5.27
CA GLN A 133 -10.03 8.36 -3.85
C GLN A 133 -8.95 9.38 -3.48
N LYS A 134 -8.49 10.21 -4.42
CA LYS A 134 -7.46 11.25 -4.23
C LYS A 134 -6.14 10.67 -3.69
N VAL A 135 -5.67 9.58 -4.29
CA VAL A 135 -4.34 9.04 -3.98
C VAL A 135 -3.24 10.01 -4.45
N ASP A 136 -2.09 9.97 -3.81
CA ASP A 136 -0.93 10.79 -4.15
C ASP A 136 -0.06 10.13 -5.25
N LEU A 137 -0.22 8.82 -5.44
CA LEU A 137 0.52 8.03 -6.42
C LEU A 137 -0.22 6.74 -6.74
N VAL A 138 0.19 6.08 -7.83
CA VAL A 138 -0.29 4.75 -8.22
C VAL A 138 0.85 3.75 -8.10
N LYS A 139 0.57 2.58 -7.51
CA LYS A 139 1.51 1.46 -7.43
C LYS A 139 1.19 0.42 -8.49
N LEU A 140 2.14 0.14 -9.38
CA LEU A 140 2.13 -1.02 -10.26
C LEU A 140 3.02 -2.12 -9.70
N MET A 141 2.51 -3.34 -9.64
CA MET A 141 3.26 -4.55 -9.29
C MET A 141 3.54 -5.33 -10.58
N ILE A 142 4.62 -4.95 -11.25
CA ILE A 142 4.95 -5.37 -12.62
C ILE A 142 5.52 -6.78 -12.63
N THR A 143 6.31 -7.11 -11.61
CA THR A 143 6.99 -8.42 -11.48
C THR A 143 6.39 -9.22 -10.34
N GLY A 144 6.67 -10.52 -10.33
CA GLY A 144 6.46 -11.36 -9.15
C GLY A 144 7.33 -10.91 -7.98
N GLY A 145 6.90 -11.21 -6.76
CA GLY A 145 7.68 -11.04 -5.54
C GLY A 145 8.37 -12.34 -5.13
N VAL A 146 9.22 -12.25 -4.12
CA VAL A 146 9.90 -13.45 -3.57
C VAL A 146 8.91 -14.51 -3.06
N LEU A 147 7.75 -14.07 -2.55
CA LEU A 147 6.71 -14.97 -2.03
C LEU A 147 5.81 -15.56 -3.14
N ASP A 148 5.84 -14.99 -4.34
CA ASP A 148 4.99 -15.38 -5.47
C ASP A 148 5.83 -16.07 -6.57
N ALA A 149 7.13 -16.32 -6.32
CA ALA A 149 8.02 -16.95 -7.28
C ALA A 149 7.61 -18.40 -7.53
N THR A 150 7.51 -18.81 -8.79
CA THR A 150 7.23 -20.19 -9.20
C THR A 150 8.43 -21.10 -8.94
N GLU A 151 9.64 -20.55 -8.99
CA GLU A 151 10.89 -21.22 -8.65
C GLU A 151 11.60 -20.49 -7.52
N LYS A 152 12.15 -21.26 -6.57
CA LYS A 152 12.90 -20.70 -5.46
C LYS A 152 14.13 -19.94 -5.96
N GLY A 153 14.21 -18.66 -5.63
CA GLY A 153 15.34 -17.81 -5.99
C GLY A 153 15.21 -17.05 -7.31
N THR A 154 14.05 -17.06 -7.96
CA THR A 154 13.74 -16.28 -9.16
C THR A 154 12.72 -15.15 -8.91
N PRO A 155 12.97 -14.20 -7.98
CA PRO A 155 12.16 -13.02 -7.85
C PRO A 155 12.34 -12.14 -9.09
N GLY A 156 11.30 -11.41 -9.47
CA GLY A 156 11.39 -10.43 -10.55
C GLY A 156 10.93 -10.93 -11.92
N GLU A 157 10.35 -12.14 -12.01
CA GLU A 157 9.69 -12.59 -13.24
C GLU A 157 8.63 -11.56 -13.69
N LEU A 158 8.69 -11.14 -14.96
CA LEU A 158 7.73 -10.19 -15.53
C LEU A 158 6.33 -10.81 -15.59
N LYS A 159 5.39 -10.22 -14.89
CA LYS A 159 3.98 -10.68 -14.83
C LYS A 159 3.03 -9.74 -15.59
N MET A 160 3.27 -8.45 -15.50
CA MET A 160 2.43 -7.45 -16.16
C MET A 160 2.99 -7.11 -17.54
N LYS A 161 2.14 -7.16 -18.57
CA LYS A 161 2.54 -6.86 -19.95
C LYS A 161 2.97 -5.39 -20.09
N PRO A 162 4.02 -5.08 -20.88
CA PRO A 162 4.50 -3.72 -21.10
C PRO A 162 3.42 -2.74 -21.58
N GLU A 163 2.47 -3.21 -22.39
CA GLU A 163 1.37 -2.40 -22.93
C GLU A 163 0.45 -1.93 -21.80
N MET A 164 0.18 -2.77 -20.80
CA MET A 164 -0.61 -2.40 -19.62
C MET A 164 0.13 -1.34 -18.77
N VAL A 165 1.43 -1.54 -18.54
CA VAL A 165 2.26 -0.57 -17.83
C VAL A 165 2.21 0.80 -18.49
N LYS A 166 2.44 0.85 -19.82
CA LYS A 166 2.41 2.08 -20.61
C LYS A 166 1.03 2.76 -20.54
N ALA A 167 -0.06 1.98 -20.70
CA ALA A 167 -1.41 2.51 -20.64
C ALA A 167 -1.74 3.13 -19.27
N VAL A 168 -1.40 2.45 -18.20
CA VAL A 168 -1.66 2.93 -16.83
C VAL A 168 -0.81 4.17 -16.52
N CYS A 169 0.48 4.16 -16.87
CA CYS A 169 1.35 5.32 -16.65
C CYS A 169 0.88 6.56 -17.43
N ALA A 170 0.51 6.39 -18.71
CA ALA A 170 0.01 7.48 -19.55
C ALA A 170 -1.27 8.10 -18.96
N GLU A 171 -2.22 7.27 -18.54
CA GLU A 171 -3.47 7.73 -17.94
C GLU A 171 -3.24 8.35 -16.56
N ALA A 172 -2.33 7.81 -15.74
CA ALA A 172 -1.98 8.39 -14.45
C ALA A 172 -1.42 9.81 -14.62
N HIS A 173 -0.49 10.01 -15.56
CA HIS A 173 0.05 11.35 -15.87
C HIS A 173 -1.02 12.32 -16.40
N ARG A 174 -2.00 11.82 -17.16
CA ARG A 174 -3.13 12.64 -17.64
C ARG A 174 -4.06 13.09 -16.52
N LEU A 175 -4.14 12.30 -15.46
CA LEU A 175 -4.99 12.60 -14.29
C LEU A 175 -4.29 13.49 -13.23
N GLY A 176 -2.98 13.76 -13.37
CA GLY A 176 -2.16 14.52 -12.42
C GLY A 176 -1.62 13.66 -11.33
#